data_ea91b2184f6553bd1d88c9bbea564b7e
#
_entry.id   ea91b2184f6553bd1d88c9bbea564b7e
#
_cell.length_a   1.000
_cell.length_b   1.000
_cell.length_c   1.000
_cell.angle_alpha   90.00
_cell.angle_beta   90.00
_cell.angle_gamma   90.00
#
_symmetry.space_group_name_H-M   'P 1'
#
loop_
_entity.id
_entity.type
_entity.pdbx_description
1 polymer ?
#
loop_
_entity_poly.entity_id
_entity_poly.type
_entity_poly.pdbx_seq_one_letter_code
_entity_poly.pdbx_strand_id
1 'polypeptide(L)'
;HGITTLVAREKGEPLQEVMEQFARKIDEATALVGHNISFDECIVGAEFERLRMMTTLFLKPKYCTMKLSTDYCKLPGKKGFKSPRLAELHQVLFGSGFDNAHNALADVEATARCFWELKNRKVIK
;
A
#
# COMPACT_ATOMS: atom_id res chain seq x y z
N HIS A 1 -6.02 0.19 0.79
CA HIS A 1 -5.60 1.02 1.82
C HIS A 1 -6.78 1.60 2.60
N GLY A 2 -6.66 1.75 3.89
CA GLY A 2 -7.71 2.28 4.75
C GLY A 2 -8.22 3.66 4.33
N ILE A 3 -7.41 4.41 3.61
CA ILE A 3 -7.75 5.72 3.07
C ILE A 3 -8.93 5.65 2.09
N THR A 4 -9.01 4.59 1.29
CA THR A 4 -10.13 4.39 0.37
C THR A 4 -11.45 4.32 1.12
N THR A 5 -11.48 3.63 2.25
CA THR A 5 -12.65 3.54 3.11
C THR A 5 -13.06 4.91 3.65
N LEU A 6 -12.09 5.73 4.08
CA LEU A 6 -12.36 7.08 4.57
C LEU A 6 -12.92 7.97 3.48
N VAL A 7 -12.37 7.89 2.27
CA VAL A 7 -12.86 8.66 1.12
C VAL A 7 -14.31 8.28 0.80
N ALA A 8 -14.62 6.99 0.82
CA ALA A 8 -15.98 6.51 0.59
C ALA A 8 -16.96 7.05 1.63
N ARG A 9 -16.56 7.09 2.91
CA ARG A 9 -17.36 7.68 3.98
C ARG A 9 -17.65 9.15 3.72
N GLU A 10 -16.64 9.91 3.34
CA GLU A 10 -16.78 11.33 3.03
C GLU A 10 -17.76 11.58 1.88
N LYS A 11 -17.83 10.62 0.95
CA LYS A 11 -18.78 10.69 -0.16
C LYS A 11 -20.16 10.15 0.19
N GLY A 12 -20.38 9.74 1.45
CA GLY A 12 -21.67 9.25 1.91
C GLY A 12 -21.99 7.82 1.58
N GLU A 13 -21.04 7.04 1.09
CA GLU A 13 -21.24 5.63 0.83
C GLU A 13 -21.29 4.85 2.15
N PRO A 14 -22.21 3.87 2.30
CA PRO A 14 -22.23 3.02 3.49
C PRO A 14 -20.92 2.25 3.65
N LEU A 15 -20.33 2.33 4.84
CA LEU A 15 -19.07 1.65 5.13
C LEU A 15 -19.17 0.14 4.90
N GLN A 16 -20.31 -0.46 5.25
CA GLN A 16 -20.54 -1.90 5.07
C GLN A 16 -20.40 -2.29 3.60
N GLU A 17 -21.05 -1.56 2.69
CA GLU A 17 -20.97 -1.84 1.26
C GLU A 17 -19.56 -1.69 0.71
N VAL A 18 -18.87 -0.63 1.11
CA VAL A 18 -17.50 -0.39 0.68
C VAL A 18 -16.59 -1.53 1.12
N MET A 19 -16.73 -1.97 2.36
CA MET A 19 -15.91 -3.06 2.88
C MET A 19 -16.25 -4.39 2.23
N GLU A 20 -17.52 -4.63 1.87
CA GLU A 20 -17.91 -5.83 1.13
C GLU A 20 -17.27 -5.85 -0.26
N GLN A 21 -17.27 -4.73 -0.96
CA GLN A 21 -16.60 -4.61 -2.26
C GLN A 21 -15.09 -4.81 -2.12
N PHE A 22 -14.48 -4.25 -1.08
CA PHE A 22 -13.07 -4.40 -0.81
C PHE A 22 -12.72 -5.87 -0.53
N ALA A 23 -13.55 -6.55 0.28
CA ALA A 23 -13.34 -7.97 0.57
C ALA A 23 -13.35 -8.81 -0.70
N ARG A 24 -14.28 -8.53 -1.62
CA ARG A 24 -14.32 -9.23 -2.92
C ARG A 24 -13.07 -8.98 -3.75
N LYS A 25 -12.58 -7.74 -3.76
CA LYS A 25 -11.33 -7.40 -4.48
C LYS A 25 -10.13 -8.13 -3.90
N ILE A 26 -10.06 -8.22 -2.57
CA ILE A 26 -9.00 -8.97 -1.90
C ILE A 26 -9.09 -10.45 -2.28
N ASP A 27 -10.28 -11.04 -2.26
CA ASP A 27 -10.47 -12.45 -2.60
C ASP A 27 -10.03 -12.76 -4.03
N GLU A 28 -10.26 -11.84 -4.95
CA GLU A 28 -9.88 -12.00 -6.37
C GLU A 28 -8.38 -11.80 -6.60
N ALA A 29 -7.70 -11.07 -5.72
CA ALA A 29 -6.29 -10.75 -5.90
C ALA A 29 -5.40 -11.97 -5.65
N THR A 30 -4.30 -12.07 -6.38
CA THR A 30 -3.29 -13.10 -6.13
C THR A 30 -2.28 -12.63 -5.08
N ALA A 31 -2.12 -11.34 -4.92
CA ALA A 31 -1.25 -10.73 -3.91
C ALA A 31 -1.69 -9.30 -3.65
N LEU A 32 -1.25 -8.75 -2.53
CA LEU A 32 -1.54 -7.38 -2.14
C LEU A 32 -0.23 -6.59 -2.10
N VAL A 33 -0.28 -5.35 -2.54
CA VAL A 33 0.90 -4.47 -2.58
C VAL A 33 0.59 -3.17 -1.84
N GLY A 34 1.53 -2.71 -1.05
CA GLY A 34 1.39 -1.43 -0.37
C GLY A 34 2.74 -0.90 0.07
N HIS A 35 2.82 0.40 0.24
CA HIS A 35 3.99 1.04 0.83
C HIS A 35 3.76 1.10 2.34
N ASN A 36 4.46 0.27 3.09
CA ASN A 36 4.21 -0.01 4.51
C ASN A 36 2.90 -0.79 4.71
N ILE A 37 2.75 -1.88 3.96
CA ILE A 37 1.50 -2.65 3.90
C ILE A 37 1.09 -3.26 5.24
N SER A 38 2.02 -3.51 6.14
CA SER A 38 1.70 -4.03 7.48
C SER A 38 0.78 -3.07 8.24
N PHE A 39 1.00 -1.76 8.09
CA PHE A 39 0.17 -0.74 8.70
C PHE A 39 -1.24 -0.76 8.10
N ASP A 40 -1.34 -0.82 6.76
CA ASP A 40 -2.62 -0.88 6.06
C ASP A 40 -3.39 -2.16 6.42
N GLU A 41 -2.68 -3.28 6.53
CA GLU A 41 -3.28 -4.55 6.93
C GLU A 41 -3.91 -4.45 8.33
N CYS A 42 -3.22 -3.82 9.27
CA CYS A 42 -3.76 -3.63 10.62
C CYS A 42 -5.02 -2.77 10.62
N ILE A 43 -5.02 -1.67 9.88
CA ILE A 43 -6.15 -0.75 9.83
C ILE A 43 -7.36 -1.41 9.15
N VAL A 44 -7.15 -2.00 7.98
CA VAL A 44 -8.22 -2.63 7.21
C VAL A 44 -8.74 -3.86 7.93
N GLY A 45 -7.84 -4.66 8.49
CA GLY A 45 -8.21 -5.85 9.27
C GLY A 45 -9.06 -5.50 10.48
N ALA A 46 -8.74 -4.41 11.18
CA ALA A 46 -9.53 -3.94 12.32
C ALA A 46 -10.95 -3.55 11.89
N GLU A 47 -11.10 -2.92 10.72
CA GLU A 47 -12.42 -2.58 10.20
C GLU A 47 -13.24 -3.82 9.84
N PHE A 48 -12.64 -4.82 9.22
CA PHE A 48 -13.32 -6.09 8.95
C PHE A 48 -13.77 -6.75 10.23
N GLU A 49 -12.91 -6.77 11.25
CA GLU A 49 -13.25 -7.35 12.56
C GLU A 49 -14.39 -6.59 13.22
N ARG A 50 -14.33 -5.26 13.19
CA ARG A 50 -15.38 -4.42 13.78
C ARG A 50 -16.74 -4.66 13.12
N LEU A 51 -16.76 -4.90 11.81
CA LEU A 51 -17.99 -5.19 11.06
C LEU A 51 -18.35 -6.67 11.07
N ARG A 52 -17.55 -7.50 11.75
CA ARG A 52 -17.73 -8.96 11.81
C ARG A 52 -17.78 -9.60 10.44
N MET A 53 -16.95 -9.11 9.54
CA MET A 53 -16.84 -9.62 8.18
C MET A 53 -15.69 -10.61 8.07
N MET A 54 -15.89 -11.68 7.34
CA MET A 54 -14.83 -12.61 6.99
C MET A 54 -13.99 -12.03 5.85
N THR A 55 -12.69 -12.29 5.88
CA THR A 55 -11.79 -11.79 4.85
C THR A 55 -10.61 -12.75 4.66
N THR A 56 -10.08 -12.79 3.44
CA THR A 56 -8.85 -13.52 3.14
C THR A 56 -7.62 -12.61 3.23
N LEU A 57 -7.79 -11.38 3.74
CA LEU A 57 -6.73 -10.37 3.85
C LEU A 57 -5.43 -10.93 4.43
N PHE A 58 -5.51 -11.65 5.56
CA PHE A 58 -4.33 -12.15 6.25
C PHE A 58 -3.71 -13.38 5.58
N LEU A 59 -4.42 -14.00 4.64
CA LEU A 59 -3.96 -15.19 3.93
C LEU A 59 -3.24 -14.87 2.63
N LYS A 60 -3.44 -13.67 2.09
CA LYS A 60 -2.86 -13.28 0.80
C LYS A 60 -1.39 -12.94 0.95
N PRO A 61 -0.55 -13.31 -0.03
CA PRO A 61 0.83 -12.83 -0.08
C PRO A 61 0.86 -11.31 -0.18
N LYS A 62 1.83 -10.70 0.47
CA LYS A 62 1.94 -9.24 0.51
C LYS A 62 3.34 -8.80 0.11
N TYR A 63 3.37 -7.72 -0.66
CA TYR A 63 4.62 -7.06 -1.05
C TYR A 63 4.62 -5.65 -0.47
N CYS A 64 5.62 -5.36 0.35
CA CYS A 64 5.80 -4.04 0.93
C CYS A 64 6.87 -3.30 0.15
N THR A 65 6.47 -2.33 -0.66
CA THR A 65 7.44 -1.56 -1.46
C THR A 65 8.44 -0.81 -0.59
N MET A 66 8.05 -0.44 0.63
CA MET A 66 8.95 0.21 1.58
C MET A 66 10.06 -0.74 2.05
N LYS A 67 9.68 -1.90 2.59
CA LYS A 67 10.63 -2.86 3.15
C LYS A 67 11.52 -3.48 2.08
N LEU A 68 10.95 -3.79 0.93
CA LEU A 68 11.67 -4.46 -0.15
C LEU A 68 12.64 -3.53 -0.87
N SER A 69 12.48 -2.21 -0.74
CA SER A 69 13.35 -1.23 -1.38
C SER A 69 14.35 -0.56 -0.43
N THR A 70 14.29 -0.84 0.86
CA THR A 70 15.15 -0.19 1.86
C THR A 70 16.63 -0.35 1.51
N ASP A 71 17.06 -1.57 1.23
CA ASP A 71 18.47 -1.84 0.88
C ASP A 71 18.82 -1.32 -0.51
N TYR A 72 17.86 -1.26 -1.41
CA TYR A 72 18.09 -0.74 -2.76
C TYR A 72 18.29 0.77 -2.74
N CYS A 73 17.47 1.51 -1.99
CA CYS A 73 17.54 2.97 -1.90
C CYS A 73 18.76 3.45 -1.14
N LYS A 74 19.23 2.70 -0.15
CA LYS A 74 20.42 3.01 0.66
C LYS A 74 20.39 4.39 1.28
N LEU A 75 19.22 4.81 1.76
CA LEU A 75 19.09 6.10 2.41
C LEU A 75 19.70 6.05 3.81
N PRO A 76 20.49 7.07 4.21
CA PRO A 76 21.17 7.04 5.49
C PRO A 76 20.20 7.11 6.67
N GLY A 77 20.36 6.23 7.64
CA GLY A 77 19.60 6.21 8.87
C GLY A 77 20.52 6.15 10.09
N LYS A 78 19.93 6.10 11.28
CA LYS A 78 20.71 6.09 12.51
C LYS A 78 21.47 4.78 12.74
N LYS A 79 20.93 3.67 12.26
CA LYS A 79 21.52 2.33 12.44
C LYS A 79 21.53 1.55 11.14
N GLY A 80 22.02 2.17 10.07
CA GLY A 80 22.02 1.58 8.75
C GLY A 80 21.08 2.34 7.81
N PHE A 81 20.49 1.64 6.87
CA PHE A 81 19.60 2.30 5.92
C PHE A 81 18.23 2.52 6.54
N LYS A 82 17.67 3.71 6.32
CA LYS A 82 16.31 3.99 6.76
C LYS A 82 15.31 3.51 5.71
N SER A 83 14.09 3.20 6.15
CA SER A 83 13.00 2.88 5.25
C SER A 83 12.62 4.12 4.42
N PRO A 84 12.53 4.00 3.09
CA PRO A 84 12.18 5.15 2.26
C PRO A 84 10.70 5.50 2.40
N ARG A 85 10.39 6.79 2.43
CA ARG A 85 9.02 7.24 2.21
C ARG A 85 8.67 7.02 0.75
N LEU A 86 7.39 6.96 0.42
CA LEU A 86 6.97 6.72 -0.96
C LEU A 86 7.54 7.76 -1.93
N ALA A 87 7.54 9.03 -1.55
CA ALA A 87 8.12 10.09 -2.38
C ALA A 87 9.62 9.89 -2.59
N GLU A 88 10.33 9.43 -1.56
CA GLU A 88 11.76 9.14 -1.67
C GLU A 88 12.03 7.97 -2.62
N LEU A 89 11.24 6.91 -2.51
CA LEU A 89 11.35 5.77 -3.42
C LEU A 89 11.07 6.19 -4.86
N HIS A 90 10.03 6.97 -5.08
CA HIS A 90 9.68 7.47 -6.41
C HIS A 90 10.83 8.31 -6.99
N GLN A 91 11.44 9.15 -6.16
CA GLN A 91 12.60 9.96 -6.57
C GLN A 91 13.78 9.07 -6.99
N VAL A 92 14.08 8.03 -6.22
CA VAL A 92 15.17 7.09 -6.54
C VAL A 92 14.91 6.37 -7.86
N LEU A 93 13.67 5.92 -8.08
CA LEU A 93 13.33 5.12 -9.26
C LEU A 93 13.15 5.94 -10.52
N PHE A 94 12.59 7.13 -10.42
CA PHE A 94 12.18 7.92 -11.58
C PHE A 94 12.85 9.28 -11.68
N GLY A 95 13.66 9.65 -10.70
CA GLY A 95 14.37 10.93 -10.71
C GLY A 95 13.49 12.13 -10.38
N SER A 96 12.26 11.91 -9.95
CA SER A 96 11.33 12.98 -9.59
C SER A 96 10.33 12.48 -8.56
N GLY A 97 9.75 13.40 -7.80
CA GLY A 97 8.61 13.10 -6.95
C GLY A 97 7.33 12.98 -7.79
N PHE A 98 6.21 12.92 -7.11
CA PHE A 98 4.91 12.89 -7.78
C PHE A 98 3.98 13.94 -7.15
N ASP A 99 3.06 14.45 -7.97
CA ASP A 99 2.12 15.47 -7.54
C ASP A 99 1.06 14.90 -6.59
N ASN A 100 0.52 15.76 -5.73
CA ASN A 100 -0.55 15.41 -4.80
C ASN A 100 -0.18 14.31 -3.80
N ALA A 101 1.08 14.28 -3.36
CA ALA A 101 1.49 13.39 -2.27
C ALA A 101 0.52 13.56 -1.09
N HIS A 102 0.19 12.45 -0.42
CA HIS A 102 -0.83 12.33 0.62
C HIS A 102 -2.27 12.34 0.10
N ASN A 103 -2.48 12.45 -1.22
CA ASN A 103 -3.77 12.14 -1.83
C ASN A 103 -3.82 10.61 -2.02
N ALA A 104 -4.90 9.97 -1.58
CA ALA A 104 -5.00 8.52 -1.58
C ALA A 104 -4.79 7.90 -2.96
N LEU A 105 -5.44 8.46 -3.98
CA LEU A 105 -5.33 7.93 -5.33
C LEU A 105 -3.92 8.11 -5.90
N ALA A 106 -3.32 9.29 -5.69
CA ALA A 106 -1.96 9.57 -6.14
C ALA A 106 -0.95 8.63 -5.47
N ASP A 107 -1.13 8.37 -4.17
CA ASP A 107 -0.26 7.46 -3.43
C ASP A 107 -0.39 6.02 -3.93
N VAL A 108 -1.60 5.56 -4.22
CA VAL A 108 -1.84 4.22 -4.77
C VAL A 108 -1.21 4.08 -6.15
N GLU A 109 -1.39 5.07 -7.00
CA GLU A 109 -0.80 5.07 -8.34
C GLU A 109 0.72 5.09 -8.29
N ALA A 110 1.29 5.90 -7.40
CA ALA A 110 2.74 5.96 -7.21
C ALA A 110 3.28 4.64 -6.67
N THR A 111 2.58 4.02 -5.73
CA THR A 111 2.95 2.71 -5.19
C THR A 111 2.96 1.65 -6.30
N ALA A 112 1.95 1.65 -7.15
CA ALA A 112 1.87 0.70 -8.27
C ALA A 112 3.04 0.91 -9.25
N ARG A 113 3.33 2.16 -9.61
CA ARG A 113 4.47 2.47 -10.49
C ARG A 113 5.77 1.98 -9.89
N CYS A 114 5.98 2.24 -8.59
CA CYS A 114 7.19 1.81 -7.90
C CYS A 114 7.30 0.30 -7.84
N PHE A 115 6.19 -0.40 -7.55
CA PHE A 115 6.16 -1.85 -7.50
C PHE A 115 6.61 -2.46 -8.84
N TRP A 116 6.02 -2.02 -9.93
CA TRP A 116 6.35 -2.55 -11.25
C TRP A 116 7.77 -2.22 -11.68
N GLU A 117 8.27 -1.04 -11.32
CA GLU A 117 9.65 -0.67 -11.61
C GLU A 117 10.64 -1.50 -10.79
N LEU A 118 10.33 -1.75 -9.51
CA LEU A 118 11.16 -2.63 -8.68
C LEU A 118 11.17 -4.06 -9.22
N LYS A 119 10.05 -4.53 -9.74
CA LYS A 119 9.97 -5.81 -10.44
C LYS A 119 10.82 -5.80 -11.70
N ASN A 120 10.71 -4.76 -12.51
CA ASN A 120 11.46 -4.59 -13.74
C ASN A 120 12.98 -4.59 -13.48
N ARG A 121 13.41 -3.98 -12.38
CA ARG A 121 14.83 -3.93 -11.97
C ARG A 121 15.26 -5.19 -11.21
N LYS A 122 14.37 -6.15 -11.03
CA LYS A 122 14.62 -7.40 -10.29
C LYS A 122 14.96 -7.21 -8.82
N VAL A 123 14.58 -6.08 -8.24
CA VAL A 123 14.66 -5.84 -6.80
C VAL A 123 13.60 -6.69 -6.09
N ILE A 124 12.42 -6.77 -6.71
CA ILE A 124 11.35 -7.69 -6.30
C ILE A 124 11.31 -8.82 -7.32
N LYS A 125 11.38 -10.03 -6.83
CA LYS A 125 11.40 -11.23 -7.68
C LYS A 125 10.02 -11.75 -8.02
#